data_227f27b41a0f421a0404a7bfa62cffad
#
_entry.id   227f27b41a0f421a0404a7bfa62cffad
#
_cell.length_a   1.000
_cell.length_b   1.000
_cell.length_c   1.000
_cell.angle_alpha   90.00
_cell.angle_beta   90.00
_cell.angle_gamma   90.00
#
_symmetry.space_group_name_H-M   'P 1'
#
loop_
_entity.id
_entity.type
_entity.pdbx_description
1 polymer ?
#
loop_
_entity_poly.entity_id
_entity_poly.type
_entity_poly.pdbx_seq_one_letter_code
_entity_poly.pdbx_strand_id
1 'polypeptide(L)'
;MRDAMTASLLLESGQRIALARLAMPPDSASSGFPFVCDLENGRLLINVRPISALVDINAAQEETLAALFTALGAAPPEAASYAAKIADYRDGDTTIRPGGAEYPDYTRAGLQHGPANRPFIRTGELSEVLGLPPELVAVALPHVTAHSHSTQIDPLFAAPEVMAALEVFGTRAGTTLEEPAWAARQDGNSPLFATEPVLVEVIAQTNTGYRAGTAVTYGPQERTLSGSRRLIEERIAGPDPVLAAGAVLP
;
A
#
# COMPACT_ATOMS: atom_id res chain seq x y z
N MET A 1 -25.35 6.20 10.40
CA MET A 1 -24.76 5.56 11.61
C MET A 1 -24.88 4.04 11.57
N ARG A 2 -26.04 3.46 11.27
CA ARG A 2 -26.26 2.00 11.18
C ARG A 2 -25.40 1.36 10.08
N ASP A 3 -25.36 1.95 8.87
CA ASP A 3 -24.57 1.43 7.75
C ASP A 3 -23.07 1.47 8.01
N ALA A 4 -22.57 2.52 8.64
CA ALA A 4 -21.16 2.62 9.01
C ALA A 4 -20.77 1.53 10.04
N MET A 5 -21.65 1.21 10.98
CA MET A 5 -21.43 0.13 11.95
C MET A 5 -21.46 -1.23 11.26
N THR A 6 -22.44 -1.46 10.36
CA THR A 6 -22.51 -2.69 9.56
C THR A 6 -21.25 -2.86 8.70
N ALA A 7 -20.81 -1.79 8.02
CA ALA A 7 -19.59 -1.83 7.23
C ALA A 7 -18.35 -2.14 8.09
N SER A 8 -18.22 -1.58 9.29
CA SER A 8 -17.11 -1.88 10.21
C SER A 8 -17.08 -3.37 10.59
N LEU A 9 -18.24 -3.98 10.88
CA LEU A 9 -18.33 -5.41 11.17
C LEU A 9 -17.99 -6.28 9.95
N LEU A 10 -18.42 -5.86 8.76
CA LEU A 10 -18.06 -6.51 7.51
C LEU A 10 -16.55 -6.46 7.25
N LEU A 11 -15.92 -5.30 7.45
CA LEU A 11 -14.47 -5.14 7.30
C LEU A 11 -13.69 -6.07 8.25
N GLU A 12 -14.09 -6.15 9.52
CA GLU A 12 -13.49 -7.06 10.48
C GLU A 12 -13.69 -8.54 10.08
N SER A 13 -14.86 -8.89 9.59
CA SER A 13 -15.15 -10.23 9.06
C SER A 13 -14.25 -10.56 7.86
N GLY A 14 -14.06 -9.60 6.94
CA GLY A 14 -13.19 -9.75 5.78
C GLY A 14 -11.73 -10.01 6.16
N GLN A 15 -11.21 -9.30 7.15
CA GLN A 15 -9.87 -9.53 7.67
C GLN A 15 -9.70 -10.95 8.24
N ARG A 16 -10.68 -11.42 9.02
CA ARG A 16 -10.67 -12.78 9.57
C ARG A 16 -10.75 -13.85 8.48
N ILE A 17 -11.58 -13.62 7.44
CA ILE A 17 -11.69 -14.52 6.28
C ILE A 17 -10.35 -14.58 5.53
N ALA A 18 -9.68 -13.44 5.32
CA ALA A 18 -8.37 -13.39 4.68
C ALA A 18 -7.33 -14.22 5.46
N LEU A 19 -7.24 -14.01 6.78
CA LEU A 19 -6.32 -14.75 7.63
C LEU A 19 -6.62 -16.24 7.67
N ALA A 20 -7.91 -16.62 7.73
CA ALA A 20 -8.33 -18.01 7.66
C ALA A 20 -7.90 -18.68 6.34
N ARG A 21 -8.05 -17.97 5.21
CA ARG A 21 -7.59 -18.46 3.90
C ARG A 21 -6.08 -18.63 3.82
N LEU A 22 -5.32 -17.67 4.36
CA LEU A 22 -3.87 -17.77 4.42
C LEU A 22 -3.37 -18.96 5.26
N ALA A 23 -4.18 -19.43 6.21
CA ALA A 23 -3.89 -20.60 7.04
C ALA A 23 -4.28 -21.93 6.38
N MET A 24 -4.99 -21.92 5.25
CA MET A 24 -5.39 -23.13 4.53
C MET A 24 -4.21 -23.72 3.77
N PRO A 25 -4.21 -25.08 3.56
CA PRO A 25 -3.22 -25.70 2.70
C PRO A 25 -3.25 -25.11 1.28
N PRO A 26 -2.08 -25.00 0.65
CA PRO A 26 -1.93 -24.35 -0.66
C PRO A 26 -2.73 -24.99 -1.80
N ASP A 27 -3.00 -26.29 -1.72
CA ASP A 27 -3.76 -27.05 -2.74
C ASP A 27 -5.27 -26.86 -2.68
N SER A 28 -5.78 -26.05 -1.73
CA SER A 28 -7.19 -25.74 -1.69
C SER A 28 -7.54 -24.76 -2.83
N ALA A 29 -8.51 -25.13 -3.68
CA ALA A 29 -9.02 -24.32 -4.79
C ALA A 29 -9.52 -22.91 -4.38
N SER A 30 -9.40 -22.58 -3.10
CA SER A 30 -9.87 -21.35 -2.47
C SER A 30 -8.76 -20.35 -2.13
N SER A 31 -7.51 -20.58 -2.50
CA SER A 31 -6.36 -19.76 -2.03
C SER A 31 -6.07 -18.49 -2.84
N GLY A 32 -6.77 -18.26 -3.96
CA GLY A 32 -6.50 -17.10 -4.83
C GLY A 32 -6.97 -15.77 -4.23
N PHE A 33 -6.17 -14.72 -4.42
CA PHE A 33 -6.51 -13.34 -4.15
C PHE A 33 -6.36 -12.51 -5.43
N PRO A 34 -7.18 -11.46 -5.65
CA PRO A 34 -8.35 -11.05 -4.86
C PRO A 34 -9.56 -11.98 -5.04
N PHE A 35 -10.49 -11.94 -4.08
CA PHE A 35 -11.78 -12.65 -4.22
C PHE A 35 -12.94 -11.88 -3.61
N VAL A 36 -14.15 -12.19 -4.08
CA VAL A 36 -15.40 -11.63 -3.57
C VAL A 36 -16.08 -12.64 -2.66
N CYS A 37 -16.64 -12.16 -1.56
CA CYS A 37 -17.40 -12.94 -0.59
C CYS A 37 -18.72 -12.25 -0.28
N ASP A 38 -19.85 -12.96 -0.51
CA ASP A 38 -21.17 -12.49 -0.14
C ASP A 38 -21.52 -12.94 1.28
N LEU A 39 -21.94 -12.00 2.11
CA LEU A 39 -22.41 -12.20 3.47
C LEU A 39 -23.86 -11.71 3.59
N GLU A 40 -24.58 -12.13 4.65
CA GLU A 40 -25.97 -11.74 4.88
C GLU A 40 -26.21 -10.22 4.83
N ASN A 41 -25.26 -9.43 5.35
CA ASN A 41 -25.42 -7.98 5.50
C ASN A 41 -24.68 -7.16 4.43
N GLY A 42 -24.06 -7.81 3.43
CA GLY A 42 -23.34 -7.13 2.36
C GLY A 42 -22.33 -8.02 1.66
N ARG A 43 -21.51 -7.37 0.83
CA ARG A 43 -20.49 -8.00 -0.01
C ARG A 43 -19.12 -7.47 0.34
N LEU A 44 -18.11 -8.33 0.26
CA LEU A 44 -16.70 -8.02 0.50
C LEU A 44 -15.88 -8.29 -0.76
N LEU A 45 -14.95 -7.40 -1.05
CA LEU A 45 -13.80 -7.68 -1.91
C LEU A 45 -12.57 -7.73 -1.01
N ILE A 46 -11.84 -8.83 -1.05
CA ILE A 46 -10.70 -9.12 -0.16
C ILE A 46 -9.48 -9.37 -1.04
N ASN A 47 -8.41 -8.63 -0.78
CA ASN A 47 -7.11 -8.82 -1.40
C ASN A 47 -6.03 -9.01 -0.34
N VAL A 48 -5.00 -9.79 -0.66
CA VAL A 48 -3.84 -9.99 0.21
C VAL A 48 -2.59 -9.95 -0.65
N ARG A 49 -1.62 -9.15 -0.21
CA ARG A 49 -0.32 -9.05 -0.87
C ARG A 49 0.81 -9.08 0.16
N PRO A 50 1.97 -9.66 -0.15
CA PRO A 50 3.16 -9.49 0.67
C PRO A 50 3.57 -8.01 0.64
N ILE A 51 4.12 -7.49 1.74
CA ILE A 51 4.58 -6.08 1.77
C ILE A 51 5.79 -5.83 0.87
N SER A 52 6.53 -6.88 0.50
CA SER A 52 7.58 -6.81 -0.52
C SER A 52 7.07 -6.44 -1.93
N ALA A 53 5.76 -6.54 -2.17
CA ALA A 53 5.13 -6.05 -3.41
C ALA A 53 4.93 -4.53 -3.46
N LEU A 54 5.24 -3.82 -2.37
CA LEU A 54 4.98 -2.40 -2.19
C LEU A 54 6.29 -1.61 -2.14
N VAL A 55 6.23 -0.34 -2.55
CA VAL A 55 7.35 0.60 -2.41
C VAL A 55 7.43 1.06 -0.96
N ASP A 56 8.54 0.79 -0.28
CA ASP A 56 8.75 1.28 1.08
C ASP A 56 9.16 2.75 1.08
N ILE A 57 8.28 3.61 1.58
CA ILE A 57 8.52 5.06 1.63
C ILE A 57 9.66 5.45 2.58
N ASN A 58 10.12 4.55 3.46
CA ASN A 58 11.27 4.77 4.33
C ASN A 58 12.59 4.32 3.70
N ALA A 59 12.55 3.28 2.85
CA ALA A 59 13.74 2.67 2.28
C ALA A 59 14.00 3.06 0.81
N ALA A 60 12.93 3.34 0.04
CA ALA A 60 13.04 3.61 -1.38
C ALA A 60 13.93 4.81 -1.69
N GLN A 61 14.67 4.71 -2.79
CA GLN A 61 15.45 5.82 -3.34
C GLN A 61 14.52 6.87 -3.96
N GLU A 62 14.99 8.11 -4.05
CA GLU A 62 14.19 9.22 -4.62
C GLU A 62 13.74 8.92 -6.04
N GLU A 63 14.59 8.29 -6.85
CA GLU A 63 14.30 7.91 -8.23
C GLU A 63 13.15 6.90 -8.31
N THR A 64 13.09 5.95 -7.38
CA THR A 64 11.99 4.96 -7.30
C THR A 64 10.68 5.63 -6.92
N LEU A 65 10.71 6.54 -5.94
CA LEU A 65 9.54 7.32 -5.55
C LEU A 65 9.05 8.23 -6.69
N ALA A 66 9.96 8.93 -7.37
CA ALA A 66 9.63 9.78 -8.51
C ALA A 66 9.03 8.97 -9.67
N ALA A 67 9.56 7.77 -9.95
CA ALA A 67 9.04 6.88 -10.97
C ALA A 67 7.63 6.39 -10.59
N LEU A 68 7.39 6.03 -9.32
CA LEU A 68 6.05 5.65 -8.84
C LEU A 68 5.05 6.80 -9.01
N PHE A 69 5.37 8.00 -8.53
CA PHE A 69 4.46 9.14 -8.68
C PHE A 69 4.21 9.51 -10.15
N THR A 70 5.20 9.32 -11.02
CA THR A 70 5.01 9.50 -12.46
C THR A 70 4.05 8.45 -13.04
N ALA A 71 4.18 7.18 -12.65
CA ALA A 71 3.27 6.12 -13.04
C ALA A 71 1.83 6.35 -12.53
N LEU A 72 1.70 7.03 -11.38
CA LEU A 72 0.42 7.45 -10.80
C LEU A 72 -0.14 8.76 -11.38
N GLY A 73 0.50 9.32 -12.41
CA GLY A 73 -0.01 10.45 -13.18
C GLY A 73 0.58 11.82 -12.83
N ALA A 74 1.55 11.92 -11.93
CA ALA A 74 2.25 13.18 -11.69
C ALA A 74 3.19 13.52 -12.86
N ALA A 75 3.33 14.82 -13.18
CA ALA A 75 4.33 15.23 -14.15
C ALA A 75 5.76 14.95 -13.62
N PRO A 76 6.72 14.51 -14.47
CA PRO A 76 8.05 14.10 -13.99
C PRO A 76 8.78 15.11 -13.10
N PRO A 77 8.75 16.45 -13.37
CA PRO A 77 9.37 17.42 -12.47
C PRO A 77 8.70 17.51 -11.10
N GLU A 78 7.36 17.36 -11.05
CA GLU A 78 6.59 17.35 -9.81
C GLU A 78 6.85 16.07 -9.02
N ALA A 79 6.84 14.92 -9.70
CA ALA A 79 7.16 13.63 -9.11
C ALA A 79 8.57 13.62 -8.46
N ALA A 80 9.56 14.21 -9.11
CA ALA A 80 10.89 14.38 -8.55
C ALA A 80 10.89 15.28 -7.29
N SER A 81 10.12 16.38 -7.32
CA SER A 81 9.96 17.25 -6.15
C SER A 81 9.26 16.54 -5.00
N TYR A 82 8.22 15.75 -5.27
CA TYR A 82 7.53 14.97 -4.23
C TYR A 82 8.45 13.94 -3.60
N ALA A 83 9.25 13.24 -4.41
CA ALA A 83 10.25 12.29 -3.92
C ALA A 83 11.29 12.94 -3.01
N ALA A 84 11.84 14.11 -3.41
CA ALA A 84 12.78 14.87 -2.61
C ALA A 84 12.15 15.35 -1.28
N LYS A 85 10.91 15.82 -1.30
CA LYS A 85 10.18 16.23 -0.07
C LYS A 85 9.89 15.06 0.86
N ILE A 86 9.62 13.86 0.34
CA ILE A 86 9.46 12.66 1.14
C ILE A 86 10.81 12.28 1.78
N ALA A 87 11.91 12.45 1.06
CA ALA A 87 13.23 12.19 1.59
C ALA A 87 13.59 13.16 2.73
N ASP A 88 13.34 14.47 2.56
CA ASP A 88 13.54 15.48 3.61
C ASP A 88 12.58 15.26 4.79
N TYR A 89 11.33 14.84 4.53
CA TYR A 89 10.36 14.58 5.60
C TYR A 89 10.82 13.47 6.55
N ARG A 90 11.50 12.44 6.03
CA ARG A 90 11.87 11.22 6.77
C ARG A 90 13.28 11.20 7.34
N ASP A 91 14.17 12.06 6.87
CA ASP A 91 15.53 12.08 7.39
C ASP A 91 15.65 12.95 8.66
N GLY A 92 16.79 12.86 9.35
CA GLY A 92 16.97 13.49 10.65
C GLY A 92 17.75 14.79 10.59
N ASP A 93 18.05 15.30 9.38
CA ASP A 93 18.79 16.57 9.24
C ASP A 93 17.87 17.72 8.80
N THR A 94 18.42 18.86 8.44
CA THR A 94 17.69 20.07 8.02
C THR A 94 18.22 20.60 6.69
N THR A 95 18.91 19.75 5.93
CA THR A 95 19.51 20.10 4.66
C THR A 95 18.52 19.90 3.53
N ILE A 96 18.07 20.99 2.93
CA ILE A 96 17.08 20.94 1.84
C ILE A 96 17.70 20.31 0.60
N ARG A 97 17.07 19.23 0.10
CA ARG A 97 17.38 18.63 -1.20
C ARG A 97 16.88 19.51 -2.36
N PRO A 98 17.48 19.42 -3.55
CA PRO A 98 16.93 20.08 -4.73
C PRO A 98 15.48 19.64 -4.97
N GLY A 99 14.51 20.56 -4.84
CA GLY A 99 13.07 20.28 -4.94
C GLY A 99 12.42 19.76 -3.67
N GLY A 100 13.20 19.59 -2.60
CA GLY A 100 12.74 19.18 -1.28
C GLY A 100 12.12 20.31 -0.46
N ALA A 101 11.86 20.06 0.83
CA ALA A 101 11.28 21.06 1.73
C ALA A 101 11.61 20.76 3.19
N GLU A 102 12.04 21.80 3.91
CA GLU A 102 12.32 21.78 5.33
C GLU A 102 11.41 22.75 6.12
N TYR A 103 11.54 22.79 7.43
CA TYR A 103 10.68 23.57 8.33
C TYR A 103 10.41 25.03 7.84
N PRO A 104 11.39 25.78 7.30
CA PRO A 104 11.11 27.13 6.78
C PRO A 104 10.14 27.14 5.60
N ASP A 105 10.11 26.09 4.79
CA ASP A 105 9.22 26.00 3.63
C ASP A 105 7.78 25.69 4.06
N TYR A 106 7.61 24.80 5.04
CA TYR A 106 6.32 24.54 5.69
C TYR A 106 5.74 25.80 6.33
N THR A 107 6.57 26.56 7.08
CA THR A 107 6.15 27.83 7.68
C THR A 107 5.75 28.85 6.61
N ARG A 108 6.51 28.94 5.52
CA ARG A 108 6.19 29.84 4.39
C ARG A 108 4.87 29.48 3.72
N ALA A 109 4.53 28.19 3.70
CA ALA A 109 3.25 27.70 3.22
C ALA A 109 2.09 27.88 4.21
N GLY A 110 2.36 28.46 5.39
CA GLY A 110 1.35 28.72 6.43
C GLY A 110 1.03 27.52 7.32
N LEU A 111 1.83 26.46 7.24
CA LEU A 111 1.68 25.28 8.08
C LEU A 111 2.35 25.50 9.44
N GLN A 112 1.74 24.96 10.50
CA GLN A 112 2.26 25.06 11.87
C GLN A 112 3.12 23.86 12.28
N HIS A 113 3.27 22.88 11.39
CA HIS A 113 4.18 21.75 11.53
C HIS A 113 5.28 21.82 10.47
N GLY A 114 6.35 21.10 10.67
CA GLY A 114 7.41 20.86 9.70
C GLY A 114 7.46 19.41 9.25
N PRO A 115 8.52 19.00 8.54
CA PRO A 115 8.77 17.60 8.29
C PRO A 115 8.94 16.84 9.62
N ALA A 116 8.66 15.55 9.62
CA ALA A 116 8.74 14.76 10.85
C ALA A 116 10.18 14.52 11.31
N ASN A 117 11.17 14.65 10.43
CA ASN A 117 12.60 14.38 10.65
C ASN A 117 12.84 13.02 11.33
N ARG A 118 12.04 12.04 10.91
CA ARG A 118 12.09 10.63 11.32
C ARG A 118 11.40 9.76 10.28
N PRO A 119 11.69 8.46 10.24
CA PRO A 119 10.96 7.53 9.39
C PRO A 119 9.44 7.62 9.59
N PHE A 120 8.70 7.44 8.51
CA PHE A 120 7.24 7.31 8.55
C PHE A 120 6.84 6.15 9.45
N ILE A 121 5.87 6.36 10.33
CA ILE A 121 5.28 5.30 11.16
C ILE A 121 4.14 4.62 10.40
N ARG A 122 3.47 5.38 9.50
CA ARG A 122 2.34 4.91 8.68
C ARG A 122 2.33 5.64 7.35
N THR A 123 1.78 4.99 6.34
CA THR A 123 1.73 5.55 4.98
C THR A 123 0.81 6.78 4.88
N GLY A 124 -0.20 6.89 5.74
CA GLY A 124 -1.08 8.05 5.82
C GLY A 124 -0.38 9.38 6.14
N GLU A 125 0.83 9.35 6.74
CA GLU A 125 1.65 10.55 6.97
C GLU A 125 2.13 11.20 5.66
N LEU A 126 1.99 10.54 4.51
CA LEU A 126 2.22 11.18 3.20
C LEU A 126 1.36 12.44 3.00
N SER A 127 0.18 12.50 3.62
CA SER A 127 -0.67 13.69 3.59
C SER A 127 -0.09 14.90 4.34
N GLU A 128 0.93 14.70 5.17
CA GLU A 128 1.63 15.74 5.93
C GLU A 128 2.84 16.29 5.16
N VAL A 129 3.24 15.63 4.06
CA VAL A 129 4.36 16.08 3.21
C VAL A 129 3.96 17.30 2.41
N LEU A 130 4.76 18.37 2.49
CA LEU A 130 4.47 19.66 1.89
C LEU A 130 4.19 19.56 0.39
N GLY A 131 2.97 19.98 0.00
CA GLY A 131 2.53 20.13 -1.38
C GLY A 131 2.26 18.82 -2.11
N LEU A 132 2.20 17.67 -1.42
CA LEU A 132 1.67 16.44 -1.99
C LEU A 132 0.14 16.59 -2.14
N PRO A 133 -0.42 16.48 -3.36
CA PRO A 133 -1.87 16.59 -3.55
C PRO A 133 -2.61 15.45 -2.86
N PRO A 134 -3.72 15.72 -2.13
CA PRO A 134 -4.51 14.67 -1.47
C PRO A 134 -4.96 13.56 -2.42
N GLU A 135 -5.28 13.89 -3.67
CA GLU A 135 -5.70 12.94 -4.69
C GLU A 135 -4.54 12.00 -5.08
N LEU A 136 -3.33 12.54 -5.18
CA LEU A 136 -2.14 11.75 -5.46
C LEU A 136 -1.77 10.86 -4.27
N VAL A 137 -1.90 11.36 -3.05
CA VAL A 137 -1.74 10.53 -1.84
C VAL A 137 -2.73 9.38 -1.85
N ALA A 138 -4.00 9.64 -2.10
CA ALA A 138 -5.05 8.62 -2.11
C ALA A 138 -4.76 7.48 -3.10
N VAL A 139 -4.28 7.80 -4.31
CA VAL A 139 -3.92 6.79 -5.31
C VAL A 139 -2.56 6.13 -5.03
N ALA A 140 -1.68 6.75 -4.24
CA ALA A 140 -0.39 6.18 -3.87
C ALA A 140 -0.49 5.19 -2.70
N LEU A 141 -1.39 5.43 -1.73
CA LEU A 141 -1.53 4.60 -0.53
C LEU A 141 -1.59 3.09 -0.80
N PRO A 142 -2.32 2.59 -1.82
CA PRO A 142 -2.35 1.16 -2.12
C PRO A 142 -1.03 0.57 -2.63
N HIS A 143 -0.06 1.40 -3.02
CA HIS A 143 1.20 0.99 -3.66
C HIS A 143 2.42 1.13 -2.75
N VAL A 144 2.24 1.66 -1.54
CA VAL A 144 3.35 1.98 -0.64
C VAL A 144 3.22 1.27 0.70
N THR A 145 4.35 1.12 1.38
CA THR A 145 4.44 0.66 2.77
C THR A 145 5.46 1.50 3.53
N ALA A 146 5.42 1.46 4.85
CA ALA A 146 6.43 2.04 5.72
C ALA A 146 7.19 0.96 6.53
N HIS A 147 7.01 -0.33 6.19
CA HIS A 147 7.36 -1.44 7.10
C HIS A 147 8.14 -2.58 6.47
N SER A 148 8.47 -2.54 5.17
CA SER A 148 9.28 -3.60 4.55
C SER A 148 10.77 -3.44 4.89
N HIS A 149 11.21 -2.23 5.19
CA HIS A 149 12.61 -1.87 5.41
C HIS A 149 13.55 -2.32 4.27
N SER A 150 13.00 -2.48 3.07
CA SER A 150 13.69 -2.98 1.89
C SER A 150 13.50 -2.04 0.70
N THR A 151 14.56 -1.87 -0.07
CA THR A 151 14.51 -1.22 -1.39
C THR A 151 14.08 -2.18 -2.50
N GLN A 152 14.11 -3.50 -2.21
CA GLN A 152 13.73 -4.53 -3.18
C GLN A 152 12.22 -4.71 -3.17
N ILE A 153 11.66 -4.79 -4.37
CA ILE A 153 10.25 -5.00 -4.61
C ILE A 153 10.09 -6.33 -5.32
N ASP A 154 9.17 -7.17 -4.82
CA ASP A 154 8.84 -8.43 -5.49
C ASP A 154 7.89 -8.17 -6.68
N PRO A 155 8.39 -8.30 -7.92
CA PRO A 155 7.60 -8.01 -9.11
C PRO A 155 6.41 -8.96 -9.30
N LEU A 156 6.43 -10.13 -8.64
CA LEU A 156 5.39 -11.14 -8.76
C LEU A 156 4.03 -10.64 -8.25
N PHE A 157 4.05 -9.84 -7.19
CA PHE A 157 2.85 -9.36 -6.51
C PHE A 157 2.67 -7.85 -6.62
N ALA A 158 3.62 -7.16 -7.27
CA ALA A 158 3.56 -5.73 -7.46
C ALA A 158 2.42 -5.34 -8.42
N ALA A 159 1.76 -4.24 -8.12
CA ALA A 159 0.74 -3.67 -9.00
C ALA A 159 1.35 -3.13 -10.30
N PRO A 160 0.56 -3.01 -11.40
CA PRO A 160 1.06 -2.52 -12.68
C PRO A 160 1.79 -1.16 -12.58
N GLU A 161 1.32 -0.26 -11.73
CA GLU A 161 1.90 1.06 -11.50
C GLU A 161 3.28 0.95 -10.84
N VAL A 162 3.44 0.03 -9.89
CA VAL A 162 4.73 -0.27 -9.25
C VAL A 162 5.67 -0.91 -10.26
N MET A 163 5.17 -1.83 -11.10
CA MET A 163 5.95 -2.44 -12.17
C MET A 163 6.42 -1.40 -13.19
N ALA A 164 5.56 -0.48 -13.60
CA ALA A 164 5.93 0.63 -14.50
C ALA A 164 7.04 1.51 -13.88
N ALA A 165 6.97 1.78 -12.58
CA ALA A 165 8.02 2.50 -11.86
C ALA A 165 9.36 1.73 -11.87
N LEU A 166 9.33 0.42 -11.65
CA LEU A 166 10.52 -0.45 -11.69
C LEU A 166 11.13 -0.52 -13.08
N GLU A 167 10.34 -0.61 -14.14
CA GLU A 167 10.81 -0.64 -15.53
C GLU A 167 11.56 0.65 -15.89
N VAL A 168 11.03 1.81 -15.51
CA VAL A 168 11.71 3.09 -15.72
C VAL A 168 13.04 3.14 -14.99
N PHE A 169 13.09 2.64 -13.77
CA PHE A 169 14.32 2.57 -12.97
C PHE A 169 15.31 1.54 -13.53
N GLY A 170 14.84 0.33 -13.85
CA GLY A 170 15.65 -0.75 -14.42
C GLY A 170 16.29 -0.37 -15.76
N THR A 171 15.55 0.32 -16.63
CA THR A 171 16.07 0.81 -17.90
C THR A 171 17.19 1.85 -17.70
N ARG A 172 17.07 2.73 -16.69
CA ARG A 172 18.12 3.69 -16.36
C ARG A 172 19.35 3.06 -15.70
N ALA A 173 19.14 2.01 -14.88
CA ALA A 173 20.21 1.30 -14.20
C ALA A 173 20.92 0.25 -15.08
N GLY A 174 20.49 0.06 -16.33
CA GLY A 174 21.03 -0.97 -17.22
C GLY A 174 20.75 -2.40 -16.77
N THR A 175 19.81 -2.57 -15.84
CA THR A 175 19.37 -3.87 -15.36
C THR A 175 18.26 -4.35 -16.30
N THR A 176 18.57 -5.25 -17.23
CA THR A 176 17.55 -6.02 -17.93
C THR A 176 16.84 -6.87 -16.89
N LEU A 177 15.56 -6.63 -16.69
CA LEU A 177 14.69 -7.57 -15.98
C LEU A 177 14.72 -8.87 -16.82
N GLU A 178 15.50 -9.88 -16.41
CA GLU A 178 15.34 -11.21 -16.94
C GLU A 178 13.88 -11.62 -16.77
N GLU A 179 13.34 -12.38 -17.74
CA GLU A 179 11.94 -12.84 -17.66
C GLU A 179 11.69 -13.35 -16.24
N PRO A 180 10.77 -12.69 -15.52
CA PRO A 180 10.69 -12.95 -14.09
C PRO A 180 10.20 -14.37 -13.86
N ALA A 181 10.79 -15.03 -12.89
CA ALA A 181 10.40 -16.36 -12.41
C ALA A 181 8.92 -16.47 -11.98
N TRP A 182 8.15 -15.37 -12.10
CA TRP A 182 6.72 -15.28 -11.79
C TRP A 182 5.82 -16.01 -12.79
N ALA A 183 6.23 -16.16 -14.04
CA ALA A 183 5.45 -16.92 -15.02
C ALA A 183 5.21 -18.37 -14.59
N ALA A 184 6.04 -18.88 -13.66
CA ALA A 184 5.95 -20.23 -13.12
C ALA A 184 5.22 -20.34 -11.77
N ARG A 185 4.75 -19.22 -11.16
CA ARG A 185 4.22 -19.20 -9.78
C ARG A 185 2.82 -18.58 -9.63
N GLN A 186 1.97 -18.69 -10.66
CA GLN A 186 0.61 -18.12 -10.62
C GLN A 186 -0.38 -18.86 -9.71
N ASP A 187 0.06 -19.82 -8.94
CA ASP A 187 -0.79 -20.77 -8.22
C ASP A 187 -1.10 -20.38 -6.76
N GLY A 188 -0.92 -19.11 -6.36
CA GLY A 188 -1.31 -18.63 -5.01
C GLY A 188 -0.59 -19.35 -3.86
N ASN A 189 0.37 -20.21 -4.20
CA ASN A 189 1.06 -21.14 -3.31
C ASN A 189 2.47 -20.66 -2.96
N SER A 190 2.70 -19.33 -2.96
CA SER A 190 4.03 -18.83 -2.65
C SER A 190 4.33 -18.99 -1.17
N PRO A 191 5.46 -19.62 -0.80
CA PRO A 191 5.94 -19.67 0.59
C PRO A 191 6.17 -18.28 1.20
N LEU A 192 6.20 -17.21 0.39
CA LEU A 192 6.31 -15.82 0.82
C LEU A 192 5.17 -15.42 1.76
N PHE A 193 3.94 -15.84 1.49
CA PHE A 193 2.83 -15.60 2.41
C PHE A 193 3.02 -16.25 3.79
N ALA A 194 3.90 -17.21 3.93
CA ALA A 194 4.18 -17.87 5.21
C ALA A 194 5.24 -17.14 6.03
N THR A 195 6.16 -16.42 5.41
CA THR A 195 7.37 -15.88 6.05
C THR A 195 7.42 -14.35 6.12
N GLU A 196 6.65 -13.65 5.29
CA GLU A 196 6.64 -12.19 5.23
C GLU A 196 5.38 -11.59 5.85
N PRO A 197 5.45 -10.32 6.32
CA PRO A 197 4.25 -9.56 6.60
C PRO A 197 3.39 -9.41 5.35
N VAL A 198 2.08 -9.39 5.54
CA VAL A 198 1.11 -9.23 4.44
C VAL A 198 0.22 -8.03 4.68
N LEU A 199 -0.09 -7.31 3.60
CA LEU A 199 -1.15 -6.32 3.58
C LEU A 199 -2.46 -7.01 3.21
N VAL A 200 -3.44 -6.92 4.11
CA VAL A 200 -4.83 -7.38 3.89
C VAL A 200 -5.68 -6.15 3.60
N GLU A 201 -6.20 -6.08 2.40
CA GLU A 201 -7.09 -5.01 1.93
C GLU A 201 -8.52 -5.57 1.85
N VAL A 202 -9.46 -4.88 2.46
CA VAL A 202 -10.87 -5.27 2.44
C VAL A 202 -11.72 -4.07 2.05
N ILE A 203 -12.57 -4.24 1.04
CA ILE A 203 -13.65 -3.31 0.71
C ILE A 203 -14.97 -3.99 1.07
N ALA A 204 -15.80 -3.31 1.82
CA ALA A 204 -17.14 -3.74 2.19
C ALA A 204 -18.20 -2.86 1.52
N GLN A 205 -19.25 -3.49 1.01
CA GLN A 205 -20.47 -2.83 0.56
C GLN A 205 -21.66 -3.43 1.30
N THR A 206 -22.37 -2.60 2.04
CA THR A 206 -23.61 -3.02 2.72
C THR A 206 -24.75 -3.23 1.72
N ASN A 207 -25.81 -3.91 2.13
CA ASN A 207 -27.03 -4.09 1.31
C ASN A 207 -27.71 -2.75 0.96
N THR A 208 -27.42 -1.67 1.67
CA THR A 208 -27.88 -0.31 1.37
C THR A 208 -27.00 0.44 0.37
N GLY A 209 -25.90 -0.18 -0.09
CA GLY A 209 -24.95 0.43 -1.02
C GLY A 209 -23.85 1.27 -0.35
N TYR A 210 -23.84 1.38 0.99
CA TYR A 210 -22.75 2.08 1.68
C TYR A 210 -21.44 1.30 1.55
N ARG A 211 -20.36 2.00 1.16
CA ARG A 211 -19.02 1.40 0.96
C ARG A 211 -18.03 1.92 1.99
N ALA A 212 -17.13 1.04 2.41
CA ALA A 212 -15.98 1.36 3.26
C ALA A 212 -14.83 0.42 2.95
N GLY A 213 -13.59 0.87 3.20
CA GLY A 213 -12.39 0.06 3.01
C GLY A 213 -11.46 0.12 4.22
N THR A 214 -10.61 -0.89 4.35
CA THR A 214 -9.52 -0.93 5.31
C THR A 214 -8.32 -1.67 4.72
N ALA A 215 -7.13 -1.25 5.11
CA ALA A 215 -5.88 -1.94 4.83
C ALA A 215 -5.16 -2.21 6.14
N VAL A 216 -4.77 -3.44 6.39
CA VAL A 216 -4.14 -3.87 7.64
C VAL A 216 -2.94 -4.74 7.35
N THR A 217 -1.79 -4.39 7.91
CA THR A 217 -0.57 -5.21 7.82
C THR A 217 -0.51 -6.19 8.97
N TYR A 218 -0.32 -7.47 8.65
CA TYR A 218 -0.16 -8.56 9.61
C TYR A 218 1.22 -9.19 9.50
N GLY A 219 1.90 -9.37 10.64
CA GLY A 219 3.17 -10.09 10.70
C GLY A 219 3.02 -11.59 10.48
N PRO A 220 4.11 -12.30 10.07
CA PRO A 220 4.06 -13.73 9.77
C PRO A 220 3.73 -14.61 10.98
N GLN A 221 4.15 -14.21 12.18
CA GLN A 221 3.90 -14.97 13.42
C GLN A 221 2.49 -14.76 14.00
N GLU A 222 1.72 -13.82 13.44
CA GLU A 222 0.46 -13.31 14.01
C GLU A 222 -0.76 -13.79 13.23
N ARG A 223 -0.57 -14.74 12.30
CA ARG A 223 -1.63 -15.25 11.42
C ARG A 223 -2.53 -16.31 12.05
N THR A 224 -2.30 -16.65 13.30
CA THR A 224 -3.20 -17.55 14.04
C THR A 224 -4.44 -16.79 14.46
N LEU A 225 -5.62 -17.37 14.23
CA LEU A 225 -6.93 -16.77 14.53
C LEU A 225 -7.07 -16.32 16.02
N SER A 226 -6.25 -16.86 16.92
CA SER A 226 -6.28 -16.56 18.36
C SER A 226 -5.26 -15.51 18.83
N GLY A 227 -4.36 -15.02 17.94
CA GLY A 227 -3.25 -14.15 18.32
C GLY A 227 -2.86 -13.11 17.28
N SER A 228 -3.70 -12.89 16.25
CA SER A 228 -3.39 -11.92 15.19
C SER A 228 -3.21 -10.52 15.75
N ARG A 229 -1.98 -10.04 15.82
CA ARG A 229 -1.68 -8.66 16.19
C ARG A 229 -1.63 -7.82 14.92
N ARG A 230 -2.50 -6.82 14.84
CA ARG A 230 -2.46 -5.80 13.79
C ARG A 230 -1.18 -4.99 13.98
N LEU A 231 -0.31 -4.97 12.98
CA LEU A 231 0.84 -4.09 13.01
C LEU A 231 0.39 -2.65 12.75
N ILE A 232 -0.48 -2.46 11.77
CA ILE A 232 -1.05 -1.14 11.44
C ILE A 232 -2.41 -1.34 10.78
N GLU A 233 -3.36 -0.50 11.13
CA GLU A 233 -4.65 -0.38 10.46
C GLU A 233 -4.74 1.00 9.80
N GLU A 234 -4.89 1.02 8.48
CA GLU A 234 -5.22 2.22 7.72
C GLU A 234 -6.63 2.10 7.16
N ARG A 235 -7.41 3.17 7.24
CA ARG A 235 -8.72 3.23 6.60
C ARG A 235 -8.52 3.71 5.18
N ILE A 236 -8.96 2.91 4.22
CA ILE A 236 -9.06 3.34 2.83
C ILE A 236 -10.27 4.28 2.77
N ALA A 237 -9.99 5.59 2.73
CA ALA A 237 -11.02 6.61 2.69
C ALA A 237 -11.35 6.96 1.24
N GLY A 238 -12.63 7.01 0.91
CA GLY A 238 -13.13 7.49 -0.38
C GLY A 238 -14.56 7.04 -0.64
N PRO A 239 -15.30 7.75 -1.51
CA PRO A 239 -16.65 7.34 -1.89
C PRO A 239 -16.66 6.00 -2.64
N ASP A 240 -15.57 5.67 -3.34
CA ASP A 240 -15.36 4.41 -4.07
C ASP A 240 -13.96 3.87 -3.78
N PRO A 241 -13.77 3.16 -2.64
CA PRO A 241 -12.48 2.54 -2.34
C PRO A 241 -12.13 1.48 -3.40
N VAL A 242 -10.91 1.57 -3.93
CA VAL A 242 -10.39 0.66 -4.97
C VAL A 242 -9.15 -0.02 -4.40
N LEU A 243 -8.98 -1.31 -4.69
CA LEU A 243 -7.74 -2.03 -4.39
C LEU A 243 -6.64 -1.66 -5.38
N ALA A 244 -5.38 -1.77 -4.96
CA ALA A 244 -4.22 -1.48 -5.80
C ALA A 244 -4.18 -2.28 -7.12
N ALA A 245 -4.82 -3.45 -7.17
CA ALA A 245 -4.93 -4.24 -8.40
C ALA A 245 -6.04 -3.73 -9.37
N GLY A 246 -6.61 -2.53 -9.11
CA GLY A 246 -7.73 -2.01 -9.90
C GLY A 246 -9.03 -2.79 -9.71
N ALA A 247 -9.07 -3.73 -8.77
CA ALA A 247 -10.25 -4.50 -8.48
C ALA A 247 -11.28 -3.64 -7.74
N VAL A 248 -12.49 -3.59 -8.28
CA VAL A 248 -13.64 -2.87 -7.72
C VAL A 248 -14.74 -3.88 -7.43
N LEU A 249 -15.52 -3.63 -6.39
CA LEU A 249 -16.72 -4.43 -6.16
C LEU A 249 -17.70 -4.24 -7.34
N PRO A 250 -18.09 -5.33 -8.01
CA PRO A 250 -19.05 -5.29 -9.11
C PRO A 250 -20.44 -4.81 -8.66
#